data_c6850318156d9d189807d47664e5859a
#
_entry.id   c6850318156d9d189807d47664e5859a
#
_cell.length_a   1.000
_cell.length_b   1.000
_cell.length_c   1.000
_cell.angle_alpha   90.00
_cell.angle_beta   90.00
_cell.angle_gamma   90.00
#
_symmetry.space_group_name_H-M   'P 1'
#
loop_
_entity.id
_entity.type
_entity.pdbx_description
1 polymer ?
#
loop_
_entity_poly.entity_id
_entity_poly.type
_entity_poly.pdbx_seq_one_letter_code
_entity_poly.pdbx_strand_id
1 'polypeptide(L)'
;VDDPAGFPKNSPAGWQKQLAECGRAAAENENAYRILLCHRPERTEAYAESGFELVLCGHAHGGQVRVPYLINGLYAPNQGLFPKYAGGCYRLGNDVTMIVSRGLCRNELPRVFNPPELVIVDIKSKNPSKG
;
A
#
# COMPACT_ATOMS: atom_id res chain seq x y z
N VAL A 1 -3.69 7.95 5.53
CA VAL A 1 -3.70 7.36 6.89
C VAL A 1 -2.28 7.25 7.38
N ASP A 2 -2.02 7.73 8.60
CA ASP A 2 -0.70 7.74 9.20
C ASP A 2 -0.15 6.34 9.47
N ASP A 3 1.17 6.25 9.72
CA ASP A 3 1.77 4.98 10.11
C ASP A 3 1.25 4.56 11.50
N PRO A 4 0.83 3.31 11.69
CA PRO A 4 0.44 2.79 13.00
C PRO A 4 1.47 3.02 14.11
N ALA A 5 2.77 3.13 13.78
CA ALA A 5 3.82 3.43 14.74
C ALA A 5 3.79 4.89 15.25
N GLY A 6 3.11 5.80 14.53
CA GLY A 6 2.88 7.18 14.96
C GLY A 6 1.86 7.33 16.10
N PHE A 7 1.10 6.27 16.40
CA PHE A 7 0.13 6.27 17.49
C PHE A 7 0.74 5.72 18.79
N PRO A 8 0.29 6.21 19.96
CA PRO A 8 0.74 5.66 21.25
C PRO A 8 0.57 4.15 21.30
N LYS A 9 1.55 3.42 21.86
CA LYS A 9 1.54 1.95 21.96
C LYS A 9 0.28 1.41 22.64
N ASN A 10 -0.36 2.20 23.47
CA ASN A 10 -1.58 1.85 24.20
C ASN A 10 -2.87 2.22 23.43
N SER A 11 -2.76 2.72 22.22
CA SER A 11 -3.91 3.06 21.35
C SER A 11 -3.82 2.35 20.00
N PRO A 12 -3.86 1.00 19.96
CA PRO A 12 -3.90 0.27 18.69
C PRO A 12 -5.13 0.65 17.86
N ALA A 13 -6.19 1.13 18.51
CA ALA A 13 -7.41 1.60 17.88
C ALA A 13 -7.28 2.96 17.15
N GLY A 14 -6.23 3.75 17.44
CA GLY A 14 -6.10 5.10 16.85
C GLY A 14 -5.98 5.05 15.33
N TRP A 15 -5.16 4.16 14.81
CA TRP A 15 -4.98 3.97 13.37
C TRP A 15 -6.25 3.42 12.70
N GLN A 16 -6.91 2.42 13.30
CA GLN A 16 -8.17 1.87 12.77
C GLN A 16 -9.28 2.92 12.79
N LYS A 17 -9.35 3.73 13.84
CA LYS A 17 -10.30 4.83 13.92
C LYS A 17 -10.06 5.85 12.80
N GLN A 18 -8.81 6.25 12.56
CA GLN A 18 -8.46 7.15 11.47
C GLN A 18 -8.85 6.55 10.11
N LEU A 19 -8.55 5.27 9.87
CA LEU A 19 -8.95 4.59 8.63
C LEU A 19 -10.47 4.58 8.46
N ALA A 20 -11.22 4.27 9.51
CA ALA A 20 -12.68 4.27 9.47
C ALA A 20 -13.26 5.67 9.26
N GLU A 21 -12.66 6.71 9.82
CA GLU A 21 -13.04 8.10 9.58
C GLU A 21 -12.79 8.52 8.13
N CYS A 22 -11.63 8.17 7.58
CA CYS A 22 -11.32 8.38 6.16
C CYS A 22 -12.30 7.64 5.24
N GLY A 23 -12.64 6.39 5.57
CA GLY A 23 -13.61 5.61 4.80
C GLY A 23 -15.00 6.23 4.81
N ARG A 24 -15.47 6.73 5.95
CA ARG A 24 -16.75 7.43 6.05
C ARG A 24 -16.76 8.72 5.23
N ALA A 25 -15.74 9.55 5.37
CA ALA A 25 -15.61 10.79 4.59
C ALA A 25 -15.54 10.51 3.08
N ALA A 26 -14.84 9.45 2.67
CA ALA A 26 -14.77 9.05 1.27
C ALA A 26 -16.13 8.55 0.73
N ALA A 27 -16.97 7.95 1.58
CA ALA A 27 -18.29 7.45 1.19
C ALA A 27 -19.33 8.56 0.96
N GLU A 28 -19.09 9.78 1.40
CA GLU A 28 -19.98 10.92 1.17
C GLU A 28 -20.15 11.27 -0.32
N ASN A 29 -19.21 10.87 -1.17
CA ASN A 29 -19.29 11.03 -2.62
C ASN A 29 -19.32 9.67 -3.31
N GLU A 30 -20.52 9.16 -3.57
CA GLU A 30 -20.75 7.84 -4.18
C GLU A 30 -20.17 7.69 -5.60
N ASN A 31 -19.98 8.81 -6.31
CA ASN A 31 -19.46 8.81 -7.68
C ASN A 31 -17.94 9.01 -7.76
N ALA A 32 -17.27 9.20 -6.64
CA ALA A 32 -15.83 9.40 -6.62
C ALA A 32 -15.07 8.08 -6.62
N TYR A 33 -13.97 8.01 -7.39
CA TYR A 33 -12.99 6.95 -7.26
C TYR A 33 -12.10 7.22 -6.05
N ARG A 34 -12.14 6.36 -5.05
CA ARG A 34 -11.55 6.60 -3.73
C ARG A 34 -10.17 5.97 -3.64
N ILE A 35 -9.20 6.80 -3.30
CA ILE A 35 -7.79 6.41 -3.18
C ILE A 35 -7.34 6.56 -1.75
N LEU A 36 -6.82 5.48 -1.16
CA LEU A 36 -6.18 5.48 0.15
C LEU A 36 -4.67 5.61 0.02
N LEU A 37 -4.09 6.61 0.66
CA LEU A 37 -2.65 6.70 0.86
C LEU A 37 -2.31 6.17 2.25
N CYS A 38 -1.47 5.17 2.33
CA CYS A 38 -1.02 4.59 3.59
C CYS A 38 0.43 4.11 3.49
N HIS A 39 1.07 3.87 4.64
CA HIS A 39 2.48 3.52 4.64
C HIS A 39 2.70 2.01 4.60
N ARG A 40 1.93 1.23 5.34
CA ARG A 40 2.17 -0.19 5.61
C ARG A 40 1.37 -1.12 4.71
N PRO A 41 2.02 -1.94 3.87
CA PRO A 41 1.31 -2.80 2.92
C PRO A 41 0.73 -4.08 3.55
N GLU A 42 1.14 -4.45 4.77
CA GLU A 42 0.72 -5.70 5.42
C GLU A 42 -0.70 -5.67 6.02
N ARG A 43 -1.36 -4.50 6.05
CA ARG A 43 -2.70 -4.33 6.63
C ARG A 43 -3.83 -4.63 5.65
N THR A 44 -3.67 -5.63 4.82
CA THR A 44 -4.53 -5.92 3.66
C THR A 44 -5.99 -6.19 4.00
N GLU A 45 -6.29 -6.85 5.12
CA GLU A 45 -7.67 -7.10 5.56
C GLU A 45 -8.40 -5.79 5.84
N ALA A 46 -7.78 -4.90 6.62
CA ALA A 46 -8.36 -3.60 6.91
C ALA A 46 -8.55 -2.74 5.66
N TYR A 47 -7.67 -2.85 4.68
CA TYR A 47 -7.81 -2.13 3.41
C TYR A 47 -8.92 -2.71 2.54
N ALA A 48 -9.07 -4.03 2.49
CA ALA A 48 -10.14 -4.68 1.76
C ALA A 48 -11.54 -4.28 2.26
N GLU A 49 -11.67 -3.97 3.55
CA GLU A 49 -12.92 -3.58 4.21
C GLU A 49 -13.15 -2.06 4.27
N SER A 50 -12.17 -1.26 3.85
CA SER A 50 -12.18 0.18 4.06
C SER A 50 -13.04 0.98 3.09
N GLY A 51 -13.52 0.35 2.00
CA GLY A 51 -14.34 0.99 0.97
C GLY A 51 -13.56 1.86 -0.03
N PHE A 52 -12.23 1.74 -0.10
CA PHE A 52 -11.40 2.36 -1.14
C PHE A 52 -11.19 1.40 -2.31
N GLU A 53 -11.10 1.93 -3.53
CA GLU A 53 -10.85 1.14 -4.74
C GLU A 53 -9.36 0.96 -5.01
N LEU A 54 -8.53 1.94 -4.61
CA LEU A 54 -7.08 1.92 -4.80
C LEU A 54 -6.37 2.25 -3.50
N VAL A 55 -5.38 1.44 -3.15
CA VAL A 55 -4.51 1.63 -1.98
C VAL A 55 -3.07 1.79 -2.45
N LEU A 56 -2.43 2.89 -2.09
CA LEU A 56 -1.03 3.16 -2.42
C LEU A 56 -0.18 3.08 -1.16
N CYS A 57 0.79 2.16 -1.17
CA CYS A 57 1.67 1.88 -0.03
C CYS A 57 3.15 2.01 -0.40
N GLY A 58 3.99 2.11 0.63
CA GLY A 58 5.44 2.03 0.54
C GLY A 58 6.03 1.09 1.59
N HIS A 59 6.99 1.58 2.40
CA HIS A 59 7.57 0.96 3.59
C HIS A 59 8.45 -0.28 3.37
N ALA A 60 8.05 -1.20 2.49
CA ALA A 60 8.72 -2.49 2.32
C ALA A 60 10.09 -2.39 1.61
N HIS A 61 10.40 -1.25 1.00
CA HIS A 61 11.66 -1.00 0.27
C HIS A 61 12.04 -2.12 -0.72
N GLY A 62 11.06 -2.78 -1.31
CA GLY A 62 11.26 -3.91 -2.21
C GLY A 62 11.83 -5.15 -1.53
N GLY A 63 11.76 -5.25 -0.20
CA GLY A 63 12.32 -6.36 0.57
C GLY A 63 13.84 -6.41 0.58
N GLN A 64 14.53 -5.29 0.37
CA GLN A 64 15.98 -5.06 0.34
C GLN A 64 16.71 -5.86 -0.74
N VAL A 65 16.73 -7.19 -0.63
CA VAL A 65 17.35 -8.12 -1.59
C VAL A 65 16.25 -8.85 -2.36
N ARG A 66 16.35 -8.84 -3.67
CA ARG A 66 15.44 -9.59 -4.56
C ARG A 66 16.24 -10.56 -5.41
N VAL A 67 15.63 -11.66 -5.79
CA VAL A 67 16.16 -12.55 -6.81
C VAL A 67 15.09 -12.64 -7.89
N PRO A 68 15.34 -12.06 -9.09
CA PRO A 68 14.36 -12.07 -10.17
C PRO A 68 13.77 -13.46 -10.38
N TYR A 69 12.44 -13.53 -10.51
CA TYR A 69 11.65 -14.76 -10.69
C TYR A 69 11.59 -15.73 -9.50
N LEU A 70 12.43 -15.57 -8.46
CA LEU A 70 12.49 -16.47 -7.30
C LEU A 70 12.00 -15.81 -6.00
N ILE A 71 12.55 -14.63 -5.67
CA ILE A 71 12.30 -13.95 -4.39
C ILE A 71 11.89 -12.52 -4.66
N ASN A 72 10.64 -12.18 -4.35
CA ASN A 72 10.13 -10.80 -4.49
C ASN A 72 10.69 -9.84 -3.42
N GLY A 73 11.28 -10.36 -2.37
CA GLY A 73 11.97 -9.62 -1.32
C GLY A 73 12.48 -10.57 -0.26
N LEU A 74 13.65 -10.29 0.31
CA LEU A 74 14.22 -11.12 1.36
C LEU A 74 13.69 -10.72 2.74
N TYR A 75 13.60 -9.41 3.01
CA TYR A 75 13.18 -8.90 4.32
C TYR A 75 12.48 -7.55 4.16
N ALA A 76 11.36 -7.39 4.84
CA ALA A 76 10.70 -6.10 4.99
C ALA A 76 10.29 -5.87 6.44
N PRO A 77 10.34 -4.60 6.93
CA PRO A 77 9.84 -4.26 8.25
C PRO A 77 8.39 -4.72 8.40
N ASN A 78 8.05 -5.22 9.60
CA ASN A 78 6.72 -5.72 9.98
C ASN A 78 6.16 -6.92 9.19
N GLN A 79 6.88 -7.40 8.15
CA GLN A 79 6.55 -8.63 7.43
C GLN A 79 7.60 -9.74 7.66
N GLY A 80 8.82 -9.37 8.11
CA GLY A 80 9.91 -10.32 8.36
C GLY A 80 10.56 -10.83 7.07
N LEU A 81 11.00 -12.10 7.09
CA LEU A 81 11.62 -12.78 5.94
C LEU A 81 10.56 -13.15 4.90
N PHE A 82 10.95 -13.03 3.62
CA PHE A 82 10.11 -13.33 2.46
C PHE A 82 8.76 -12.59 2.47
N PRO A 83 8.79 -11.26 2.54
CA PRO A 83 7.59 -10.45 2.66
C PRO A 83 6.66 -10.67 1.45
N LYS A 84 5.38 -10.87 1.73
CA LYS A 84 4.36 -11.06 0.70
C LYS A 84 4.16 -9.77 -0.13
N TYR A 85 4.24 -8.62 0.52
CA TYR A 85 3.95 -7.32 -0.07
C TYR A 85 5.22 -6.43 -0.10
N ALA A 86 6.21 -6.84 -0.90
CA ALA A 86 7.49 -6.14 -0.99
C ALA A 86 7.51 -5.03 -2.06
N GLY A 87 6.73 -5.19 -3.12
CA GLY A 87 6.62 -4.24 -4.23
C GLY A 87 5.79 -4.83 -5.36
N GLY A 88 5.06 -4.00 -6.07
CA GLY A 88 4.21 -4.40 -7.19
C GLY A 88 2.72 -4.12 -6.95
N CYS A 89 1.87 -4.70 -7.79
CA CYS A 89 0.43 -4.55 -7.77
C CYS A 89 -0.25 -5.83 -7.27
N TYR A 90 -1.18 -5.67 -6.34
CA TYR A 90 -1.90 -6.79 -5.69
C TYR A 90 -3.40 -6.55 -5.75
N ARG A 91 -4.17 -7.61 -5.99
CA ARG A 91 -5.62 -7.59 -5.80
C ARG A 91 -5.93 -8.08 -4.40
N LEU A 92 -6.64 -7.27 -3.65
CA LEU A 92 -7.17 -7.62 -2.33
C LEU A 92 -8.63 -8.08 -2.46
N GLY A 93 -9.22 -8.53 -1.38
CA GLY A 93 -10.66 -8.78 -1.34
C GLY A 93 -11.49 -7.55 -1.71
N ASN A 94 -12.76 -7.74 -2.09
CA ASN A 94 -13.70 -6.68 -2.45
C ASN A 94 -13.23 -5.77 -3.62
N ASP A 95 -12.51 -6.36 -4.59
CA ASP A 95 -11.99 -5.68 -5.79
C ASP A 95 -11.02 -4.50 -5.54
N VAL A 96 -10.48 -4.40 -4.35
CA VAL A 96 -9.49 -3.37 -4.00
C VAL A 96 -8.15 -3.68 -4.67
N THR A 97 -7.59 -2.69 -5.33
CA THR A 97 -6.23 -2.77 -5.89
C THR A 97 -5.24 -2.11 -4.93
N MET A 98 -4.19 -2.82 -4.55
CA MET A 98 -3.10 -2.26 -3.75
C MET A 98 -1.82 -2.20 -4.57
N ILE A 99 -1.18 -1.04 -4.60
CA ILE A 99 0.12 -0.83 -5.23
C ILE A 99 1.14 -0.53 -4.14
N VAL A 100 2.21 -1.30 -4.12
CA VAL A 100 3.32 -1.14 -3.18
C VAL A 100 4.55 -0.65 -3.93
N SER A 101 4.97 0.59 -3.66
CA SER A 101 6.21 1.14 -4.23
C SER A 101 7.43 0.65 -3.46
N ARG A 102 8.50 0.35 -4.19
CA ARG A 102 9.81 0.08 -3.60
C ARG A 102 10.51 1.33 -3.08
N GLY A 103 10.01 2.51 -3.47
CA GLY A 103 10.51 3.81 -3.06
C GLY A 103 11.89 4.16 -3.63
N LEU A 104 12.30 5.40 -3.37
CA LEU A 104 13.54 5.98 -3.90
C LEU A 104 14.66 6.07 -2.85
N CYS A 105 14.35 5.91 -1.56
CA CYS A 105 15.33 6.12 -0.49
C CYS A 105 16.47 5.09 -0.51
N ARG A 106 17.64 5.54 -0.07
CA ARG A 106 18.75 4.68 0.30
C ARG A 106 18.65 4.37 1.79
N ASN A 107 18.69 3.10 2.13
CA ASN A 107 18.78 2.63 3.51
C ASN A 107 20.23 2.27 3.85
N GLU A 108 20.53 2.10 5.12
CA GLU A 108 21.82 1.54 5.58
C GLU A 108 22.06 0.15 5.01
N LEU A 109 21.00 -0.66 4.87
CA LEU A 109 21.07 -1.97 4.22
C LEU A 109 21.12 -1.82 2.70
N PRO A 110 22.05 -2.47 2.02
CA PRO A 110 22.17 -2.39 0.57
C PRO A 110 20.95 -3.00 -0.14
N ARG A 111 20.55 -2.41 -1.25
CA ARG A 111 19.57 -2.97 -2.17
C ARG A 111 20.31 -3.86 -3.18
N VAL A 112 19.96 -5.15 -3.23
CA VAL A 112 20.53 -6.10 -4.20
C VAL A 112 19.45 -6.55 -5.18
N PHE A 113 19.67 -6.36 -6.48
CA PHE A 113 18.69 -6.57 -7.56
C PHE A 113 17.34 -5.87 -7.32
N ASN A 114 17.38 -4.78 -6.58
CA ASN A 114 16.22 -4.04 -6.12
C ASN A 114 16.43 -2.52 -6.33
N PRO A 115 16.48 -2.05 -7.59
CA PRO A 115 16.70 -0.64 -7.86
C PRO A 115 15.57 0.23 -7.29
N PRO A 116 15.85 1.50 -6.99
CA PRO A 116 14.82 2.49 -6.68
C PRO A 116 13.75 2.52 -7.77
N GLU A 117 12.51 2.80 -7.38
CA GLU A 117 11.36 2.76 -8.29
C GLU A 117 10.47 3.98 -8.10
N LEU A 118 10.15 4.65 -9.21
CA LEU A 118 9.06 5.60 -9.31
C LEU A 118 7.88 4.90 -9.96
N VAL A 119 6.77 4.81 -9.26
CA VAL A 119 5.54 4.20 -9.76
C VAL A 119 4.64 5.31 -10.33
N ILE A 120 4.25 5.16 -11.59
CA ILE A 120 3.26 6.02 -12.24
C ILE A 120 1.95 5.24 -12.34
N VAL A 121 0.87 5.84 -11.84
CA VAL A 121 -0.48 5.26 -11.87
C VAL A 121 -1.35 6.14 -12.76
N ASP A 122 -1.80 5.60 -13.89
CA ASP A 122 -2.71 6.26 -14.81
C ASP A 122 -4.14 5.78 -14.54
N ILE A 123 -5.00 6.68 -14.08
CA ILE A 123 -6.39 6.39 -13.73
C ILE A 123 -7.29 6.94 -14.84
N LYS A 124 -8.03 6.04 -15.50
CA LYS A 124 -8.94 6.41 -16.58
C LYS A 124 -10.38 6.10 -16.22
N SER A 125 -11.28 7.00 -16.57
CA SER A 125 -12.72 6.73 -16.47
C SER A 125 -13.11 5.57 -17.40
N LYS A 126 -13.99 4.70 -16.92
CA LYS A 126 -14.55 3.61 -17.74
C LYS A 126 -15.56 4.12 -18.80
N ASN A 127 -16.07 5.32 -18.64
CA ASN A 127 -16.94 5.93 -19.64
C ASN A 127 -16.09 6.83 -20.56
N PRO A 128 -15.65 6.38 -21.75
CA PRO A 128 -15.25 7.31 -22.78
C PRO A 128 -16.48 8.13 -23.10
N SER A 129 -16.41 9.46 -22.88
CA SER A 129 -17.39 10.37 -23.43
C SER A 129 -17.59 9.99 -24.91
N LYS A 130 -18.84 9.66 -25.28
CA LYS A 130 -19.20 9.55 -26.68
C LYS A 130 -18.90 10.91 -27.29
N GLY A 131 -17.76 11.02 -27.95
CA GLY A 131 -17.47 12.12 -28.85
C GLY A 131 -18.26 11.97 -30.15
#